data_f25dc12291b2beb438946b4de5dc9939
#
_entry.id   f25dc12291b2beb438946b4de5dc9939
#
_cell.length_a   1.000
_cell.length_b   1.000
_cell.length_c   1.000
_cell.angle_alpha   90.00
_cell.angle_beta   90.00
_cell.angle_gamma   90.00
#
_symmetry.space_group_name_H-M   'P 1'
#
loop_
_entity.id
_entity.type
_entity.pdbx_description
1 polymer ?
#
loop_
_entity_poly.entity_id
_entity_poly.type
_entity_poly.pdbx_seq_one_letter_code
_entity_poly.pdbx_strand_id
1 'polypeptide(L)'
;MEFKKLMTIFFATVTIIFALILMLSYGYYVASSKEATKFNVNTSDSVAVVYSQGQNISTSIGQPILTSEISTKASKSIFTVTVPTTLSGHKLALQINLTNISIDDALKDSHFKWQLLLNGSEIRSGSFVNLTGNTLELYPLTTQSISTYPATYNYELRIYLEEICTDLTDITTCSDYSAWQTAYNNKTETYQYNDPNSNKYGQSRMMGKKINGKIEVISVIK
;
A
#
# COMPACT_ATOMS: atom_id res chain seq x y z
N MET A 1 47.27 36.51 26.85
CA MET A 1 46.17 37.17 26.06
C MET A 1 45.88 36.46 24.76
N GLU A 2 46.83 35.79 24.15
CA GLU A 2 46.67 35.08 22.85
C GLU A 2 45.89 33.78 22.96
N PHE A 3 46.08 32.99 24.02
CA PHE A 3 45.38 31.70 24.20
C PHE A 3 43.84 31.84 24.23
N LYS A 4 43.31 32.89 24.90
CA LYS A 4 41.89 33.17 24.95
C LYS A 4 41.32 33.51 23.55
N LYS A 5 42.06 34.26 22.75
CA LYS A 5 41.69 34.62 21.38
C LYS A 5 41.66 33.39 20.48
N LEU A 6 42.66 32.51 20.60
CA LEU A 6 42.76 31.28 19.85
C LEU A 6 41.57 30.33 20.16
N MET A 7 41.22 30.22 21.44
CA MET A 7 40.10 29.40 21.89
C MET A 7 38.75 29.95 21.41
N THR A 8 38.58 31.28 21.40
CA THR A 8 37.37 31.91 20.86
C THR A 8 37.21 31.66 19.35
N ILE A 9 38.32 31.78 18.59
CA ILE A 9 38.31 31.49 17.14
C ILE A 9 37.98 30.02 16.89
N PHE A 10 38.57 29.10 17.66
CA PHE A 10 38.29 27.67 17.55
C PHE A 10 36.81 27.35 17.78
N PHE A 11 36.22 27.84 18.87
CA PHE A 11 34.80 27.63 19.14
C PHE A 11 33.90 28.27 18.08
N ALA A 12 34.21 29.45 17.61
CA ALA A 12 33.45 30.10 16.52
C ALA A 12 33.49 29.28 15.24
N THR A 13 34.67 28.75 14.86
CA THR A 13 34.82 27.90 13.66
C THR A 13 34.05 26.60 13.79
N VAL A 14 34.11 25.92 14.93
CA VAL A 14 33.36 24.68 15.19
C VAL A 14 31.87 24.95 15.14
N THR A 15 31.39 26.05 15.70
CA THR A 15 29.96 26.41 15.65
C THR A 15 29.47 26.67 14.22
N ILE A 16 30.29 27.35 13.40
CA ILE A 16 29.97 27.60 11.98
C ILE A 16 29.92 26.30 11.19
N ILE A 17 30.89 25.40 11.39
CA ILE A 17 30.90 24.08 10.72
C ILE A 17 29.68 23.27 11.12
N PHE A 18 29.32 23.25 12.40
CA PHE A 18 28.15 22.54 12.89
C PHE A 18 26.84 23.10 12.32
N ALA A 19 26.71 24.43 12.23
CA ALA A 19 25.56 25.08 11.60
C ALA A 19 25.47 24.76 10.11
N LEU A 20 26.57 24.71 9.36
CA LEU A 20 26.61 24.30 7.96
C LEU A 20 26.21 22.85 7.77
N ILE A 21 26.64 21.92 8.62
CA ILE A 21 26.24 20.52 8.59
C ILE A 21 24.74 20.40 8.84
N LEU A 22 24.19 21.11 9.81
CA LEU A 22 22.75 21.13 10.08
C LEU A 22 21.94 21.70 8.90
N MET A 23 22.40 22.78 8.28
CA MET A 23 21.75 23.36 7.09
C MET A 23 21.79 22.42 5.90
N LEU A 24 22.90 21.74 5.64
CA LEU A 24 23.04 20.75 4.58
C LEU A 24 22.15 19.52 4.84
N SER A 25 22.13 19.03 6.09
CA SER A 25 21.27 17.91 6.48
C SER A 25 19.79 18.26 6.39
N TYR A 26 19.41 19.47 6.81
CA TYR A 26 18.04 19.96 6.68
C TYR A 26 17.64 20.18 5.22
N GLY A 27 18.54 20.78 4.41
CA GLY A 27 18.35 20.97 2.98
C GLY A 27 18.19 19.63 2.24
N TYR A 28 19.00 18.64 2.58
CA TYR A 28 18.90 17.28 2.04
C TYR A 28 17.58 16.60 2.48
N TYR A 29 17.22 16.73 3.76
CA TYR A 29 15.95 16.18 4.28
C TYR A 29 14.72 16.84 3.60
N VAL A 30 14.73 18.17 3.45
CA VAL A 30 13.65 18.91 2.76
C VAL A 30 13.63 18.59 1.27
N ALA A 31 14.78 18.43 0.62
CA ALA A 31 14.85 18.03 -0.79
C ALA A 31 14.37 16.59 -0.99
N SER A 32 14.77 15.65 -0.11
CA SER A 32 14.32 14.26 -0.19
C SER A 32 12.85 14.06 0.21
N SER A 33 12.33 14.91 1.10
CA SER A 33 10.90 14.90 1.46
C SER A 33 10.02 15.61 0.43
N LYS A 34 10.59 16.49 -0.41
CA LYS A 34 9.92 17.16 -1.53
C LYS A 34 10.10 16.47 -2.88
N GLU A 35 10.71 15.32 -2.93
CA GLU A 35 10.55 14.45 -4.09
C GLU A 35 9.10 13.92 -4.13
N ALA A 36 8.19 14.85 -4.43
CA ALA A 36 7.05 14.49 -5.24
C ALA A 36 7.65 13.79 -6.46
N THR A 37 7.46 12.51 -6.57
CA THR A 37 7.97 11.67 -7.64
C THR A 37 7.58 12.35 -8.94
N LYS A 38 8.52 13.06 -9.57
CA LYS A 38 8.34 13.54 -10.93
C LYS A 38 8.26 12.29 -11.78
N PHE A 39 7.07 11.96 -12.23
CA PHE A 39 6.88 10.92 -13.21
C PHE A 39 7.57 11.37 -14.49
N ASN A 40 8.72 10.79 -14.82
CA ASN A 40 9.25 10.80 -16.16
C ASN A 40 8.42 9.79 -16.96
N VAL A 41 7.34 10.27 -17.56
CA VAL A 41 6.66 9.56 -18.63
C VAL A 41 7.33 9.99 -19.93
N ASN A 42 8.07 9.07 -20.55
CA ASN A 42 8.54 9.25 -21.90
C ASN A 42 7.33 9.31 -22.85
N THR A 43 7.30 10.38 -23.64
CA THR A 43 6.56 10.68 -24.86
C THR A 43 5.17 11.30 -24.75
N SER A 44 5.07 12.49 -25.30
CA SER A 44 3.92 13.20 -25.92
C SER A 44 2.57 12.98 -25.26
N ASP A 45 2.09 13.82 -24.43
CA ASP A 45 0.76 13.94 -23.81
C ASP A 45 0.63 13.48 -22.35
N SER A 46 1.71 13.44 -21.59
CA SER A 46 1.62 13.20 -20.16
C SER A 46 1.37 14.49 -19.38
N VAL A 47 0.24 14.57 -18.73
CA VAL A 47 -0.11 15.67 -17.84
C VAL A 47 0.36 15.36 -16.43
N ALA A 48 0.96 16.35 -15.80
CA ALA A 48 1.27 16.31 -14.38
C ALA A 48 -0.03 16.37 -13.55
N VAL A 49 -0.62 15.22 -13.30
CA VAL A 49 -1.61 15.08 -12.22
C VAL A 49 -0.85 15.16 -10.92
N VAL A 50 -1.28 16.03 -10.01
CA VAL A 50 -0.67 16.10 -8.68
C VAL A 50 -1.18 14.91 -7.86
N TYR A 51 -0.27 13.98 -7.59
CA TYR A 51 -0.53 12.85 -6.70
C TYR A 51 0.05 13.15 -5.32
N SER A 52 -0.80 13.18 -4.30
CA SER A 52 -0.31 13.15 -2.94
C SER A 52 -0.05 11.70 -2.56
N GLN A 53 1.21 11.36 -2.36
CA GLN A 53 1.63 10.02 -1.99
C GLN A 53 0.92 9.59 -0.69
N GLY A 54 0.11 8.54 -0.77
CA GLY A 54 -0.40 7.83 0.41
C GLY A 54 0.75 7.18 1.18
N GLN A 55 0.51 6.79 2.40
CA GLN A 55 1.49 6.05 3.18
C GLN A 55 1.88 4.76 2.44
N ASN A 56 3.17 4.43 2.44
CA ASN A 56 3.62 3.12 1.99
C ASN A 56 2.84 2.06 2.77
N ILE A 57 2.32 1.07 2.06
CA ILE A 57 1.69 -0.06 2.71
C ILE A 57 2.79 -0.86 3.37
N SER A 58 2.75 -0.92 4.69
CA SER A 58 3.59 -1.80 5.49
C SER A 58 2.72 -2.29 6.64
N THR A 59 2.18 -3.48 6.48
CA THR A 59 1.28 -4.04 7.48
C THR A 59 1.64 -5.48 7.82
N SER A 60 1.51 -5.80 9.09
CA SER A 60 1.48 -7.17 9.59
C SER A 60 0.02 -7.60 9.70
N ILE A 61 -0.29 -8.75 9.16
CA ILE A 61 -1.65 -9.26 9.13
C ILE A 61 -2.05 -9.70 10.53
N GLY A 62 -3.12 -9.11 11.02
CA GLY A 62 -3.75 -9.47 12.29
C GLY A 62 -4.67 -10.69 12.15
N GLN A 63 -5.70 -10.72 12.97
CA GLN A 63 -6.76 -11.74 12.88
C GLN A 63 -7.61 -11.53 11.63
N PRO A 64 -8.24 -12.61 11.11
CA PRO A 64 -9.29 -12.50 10.10
C PRO A 64 -10.40 -11.58 10.59
N ILE A 65 -11.04 -10.88 9.66
CA ILE A 65 -12.11 -9.93 9.95
C ILE A 65 -13.38 -10.26 9.16
N LEU A 66 -14.52 -10.06 9.79
CA LEU A 66 -15.82 -10.23 9.17
C LEU A 66 -16.04 -9.13 8.11
N THR A 67 -16.84 -9.43 7.10
CA THR A 67 -17.19 -8.46 6.03
C THR A 67 -17.77 -7.15 6.59
N SER A 68 -18.56 -7.22 7.67
CA SER A 68 -19.12 -6.03 8.34
C SER A 68 -18.07 -5.15 9.04
N GLU A 69 -16.89 -5.70 9.30
CA GLU A 69 -15.82 -5.03 10.04
C GLU A 69 -14.71 -4.44 9.14
N ILE A 70 -14.75 -4.70 7.83
CA ILE A 70 -13.72 -4.26 6.88
C ILE A 70 -13.49 -2.75 6.97
N SER A 71 -14.59 -1.96 7.08
CA SER A 71 -14.50 -0.51 7.15
C SER A 71 -13.76 0.02 8.38
N THR A 72 -13.67 -0.75 9.45
CA THR A 72 -13.06 -0.34 10.73
C THR A 72 -11.74 -1.01 11.04
N LYS A 73 -11.59 -2.28 10.66
CA LYS A 73 -10.44 -3.12 11.07
C LYS A 73 -9.41 -3.38 9.96
N ALA A 74 -9.77 -3.19 8.68
CA ALA A 74 -8.82 -3.37 7.58
C ALA A 74 -7.65 -2.38 7.68
N SER A 75 -6.48 -2.82 7.24
CA SER A 75 -5.34 -1.92 7.04
C SER A 75 -5.64 -0.97 5.89
N LYS A 76 -5.41 0.35 6.08
CA LYS A 76 -5.80 1.39 5.13
C LYS A 76 -4.62 2.21 4.65
N SER A 77 -4.64 2.55 3.36
CA SER A 77 -3.81 3.60 2.79
C SER A 77 -4.69 4.59 2.04
N ILE A 78 -4.66 5.85 2.46
CA ILE A 78 -5.47 6.93 1.86
C ILE A 78 -4.54 7.81 1.03
N PHE A 79 -4.97 8.14 -0.19
CA PHE A 79 -4.24 9.01 -1.09
C PHE A 79 -5.19 9.85 -1.94
N THR A 80 -4.70 10.97 -2.47
CA THR A 80 -5.49 11.86 -3.32
C THR A 80 -4.84 12.03 -4.70
N VAL A 81 -5.69 12.16 -5.71
CA VAL A 81 -5.30 12.51 -7.07
C VAL A 81 -6.01 13.81 -7.42
N THR A 82 -5.24 14.88 -7.66
CA THR A 82 -5.77 16.19 -8.03
C THR A 82 -5.47 16.48 -9.50
N VAL A 83 -6.50 16.77 -10.27
CA VAL A 83 -6.42 17.16 -11.67
C VAL A 83 -6.48 18.68 -11.76
N PRO A 84 -5.43 19.36 -12.22
CA PRO A 84 -5.38 20.82 -12.25
C PRO A 84 -6.29 21.42 -13.31
N THR A 85 -6.62 22.72 -13.18
CA THR A 85 -7.42 23.50 -14.12
C THR A 85 -6.81 23.59 -15.52
N THR A 86 -5.49 23.46 -15.64
CA THR A 86 -4.77 23.44 -16.92
C THR A 86 -5.20 22.32 -17.85
N LEU A 87 -5.93 21.32 -17.35
CA LEU A 87 -6.46 20.18 -18.09
C LEU A 87 -7.93 20.33 -18.50
N SER A 88 -8.51 21.48 -18.25
CA SER A 88 -9.90 21.74 -18.68
C SER A 88 -10.05 21.53 -20.19
N GLY A 89 -11.06 20.76 -20.59
CA GLY A 89 -11.32 20.42 -21.99
C GLY A 89 -10.66 19.13 -22.50
N HIS A 90 -9.79 18.52 -21.72
CA HIS A 90 -9.16 17.23 -22.04
C HIS A 90 -9.82 16.05 -21.32
N LYS A 91 -9.75 14.87 -21.90
CA LYS A 91 -10.10 13.62 -21.22
C LYS A 91 -8.86 13.08 -20.51
N LEU A 92 -9.04 12.62 -19.29
CA LEU A 92 -7.97 12.01 -18.50
C LEU A 92 -8.25 10.53 -18.29
N ALA A 93 -7.25 9.69 -18.53
CA ALA A 93 -7.28 8.30 -18.10
C ALA A 93 -6.32 8.10 -16.91
N LEU A 94 -6.78 7.38 -15.89
CA LEU A 94 -6.02 7.05 -14.71
C LEU A 94 -5.87 5.53 -14.58
N GLN A 95 -4.69 5.10 -14.17
CA GLN A 95 -4.39 3.73 -13.73
C GLN A 95 -3.77 3.78 -12.35
N ILE A 96 -4.13 2.83 -11.48
CA ILE A 96 -3.59 2.73 -10.13
C ILE A 96 -3.01 1.34 -9.95
N ASN A 97 -1.74 1.29 -9.57
CA ASN A 97 -1.01 0.06 -9.33
C ASN A 97 -0.52 0.02 -7.87
N LEU A 98 -0.41 -1.16 -7.31
CA LEU A 98 0.44 -1.45 -6.17
C LEU A 98 1.73 -2.05 -6.71
N THR A 99 2.86 -1.41 -6.46
CA THR A 99 4.18 -1.75 -7.01
C THR A 99 5.18 -2.04 -5.90
N ASN A 100 6.32 -2.62 -6.25
CA ASN A 100 7.36 -3.01 -5.30
C ASN A 100 6.81 -3.88 -4.17
N ILE A 101 5.89 -4.78 -4.52
CA ILE A 101 5.24 -5.65 -3.55
C ILE A 101 6.26 -6.67 -3.03
N SER A 102 6.44 -6.67 -1.71
CA SER A 102 7.07 -7.74 -0.95
C SER A 102 6.00 -8.36 -0.06
N ILE A 103 5.74 -9.64 -0.27
CA ILE A 103 4.64 -10.37 0.39
C ILE A 103 5.10 -11.77 0.78
N ASP A 104 4.76 -12.20 1.99
CA ASP A 104 4.97 -13.58 2.41
C ASP A 104 4.10 -14.53 1.57
N ASP A 105 4.64 -15.68 1.17
CA ASP A 105 3.96 -16.63 0.29
C ASP A 105 2.62 -17.13 0.85
N ALA A 106 2.51 -17.25 2.18
CA ALA A 106 1.26 -17.62 2.82
C ALA A 106 0.11 -16.63 2.57
N LEU A 107 0.43 -15.37 2.23
CA LEU A 107 -0.55 -14.33 1.90
C LEU A 107 -0.96 -14.32 0.41
N LYS A 108 -0.35 -15.14 -0.44
CA LYS A 108 -0.82 -15.36 -1.82
C LYS A 108 -2.02 -16.30 -1.81
N ASP A 109 -3.10 -15.83 -1.21
CA ASP A 109 -4.30 -16.61 -0.90
C ASP A 109 -5.56 -15.86 -1.35
N SER A 110 -6.62 -16.61 -1.67
CA SER A 110 -7.91 -16.05 -2.10
C SER A 110 -8.64 -15.26 -1.01
N HIS A 111 -8.35 -15.54 0.24
CA HIS A 111 -8.96 -14.88 1.41
C HIS A 111 -8.14 -13.69 1.93
N PHE A 112 -6.92 -13.52 1.41
CA PHE A 112 -6.17 -12.30 1.62
C PHE A 112 -6.53 -11.31 0.53
N LYS A 113 -7.32 -10.29 0.89
CA LYS A 113 -8.05 -9.43 -0.03
C LYS A 113 -7.65 -7.98 0.04
N TRP A 114 -8.00 -7.28 -1.02
CA TRP A 114 -7.91 -5.82 -1.09
C TRP A 114 -9.20 -5.24 -1.68
N GLN A 115 -9.51 -3.99 -1.30
CA GLN A 115 -10.57 -3.15 -1.87
C GLN A 115 -10.01 -1.78 -2.18
N LEU A 116 -10.33 -1.23 -3.35
CA LEU A 116 -10.05 0.15 -3.71
C LEU A 116 -11.36 0.94 -3.72
N LEU A 117 -11.40 2.01 -2.94
CA LEU A 117 -12.55 2.90 -2.86
C LEU A 117 -12.21 4.25 -3.48
N LEU A 118 -13.19 4.87 -4.09
CA LEU A 118 -13.18 6.26 -4.57
C LEU A 118 -14.29 7.04 -3.86
N ASN A 119 -13.91 8.10 -3.13
CA ASN A 119 -14.84 8.93 -2.35
C ASN A 119 -15.74 8.08 -1.42
N GLY A 120 -15.17 7.02 -0.82
CA GLY A 120 -15.87 6.13 0.10
C GLY A 120 -16.67 4.99 -0.55
N SER A 121 -16.82 4.98 -1.87
CA SER A 121 -17.50 3.89 -2.60
C SER A 121 -16.50 2.91 -3.18
N GLU A 122 -16.72 1.61 -2.99
CA GLU A 122 -15.89 0.57 -3.61
C GLU A 122 -16.00 0.64 -5.14
N ILE A 123 -14.85 0.73 -5.82
CA ILE A 123 -14.76 0.74 -7.28
C ILE A 123 -14.13 -0.54 -7.82
N ARG A 124 -13.33 -1.21 -7.01
CA ARG A 124 -12.71 -2.49 -7.36
C ARG A 124 -12.24 -3.23 -6.12
N SER A 125 -12.23 -4.57 -6.20
CA SER A 125 -11.68 -5.46 -5.18
C SER A 125 -11.05 -6.69 -5.82
N GLY A 126 -10.27 -7.43 -5.02
CA GLY A 126 -9.62 -8.66 -5.46
C GLY A 126 -8.85 -9.32 -4.33
N SER A 127 -8.02 -10.30 -4.70
CA SER A 127 -7.15 -11.03 -3.78
C SER A 127 -5.71 -11.10 -4.31
N PHE A 128 -4.81 -11.55 -3.46
CA PHE A 128 -3.41 -11.71 -3.82
C PHE A 128 -3.05 -13.12 -4.34
N VAL A 129 -4.05 -14.01 -4.48
CA VAL A 129 -3.86 -15.44 -4.84
C VAL A 129 -3.08 -15.62 -6.15
N ASN A 130 -3.32 -14.77 -7.14
CA ASN A 130 -2.69 -14.86 -8.46
C ASN A 130 -1.57 -13.82 -8.66
N LEU A 131 -1.05 -13.25 -7.58
CA LEU A 131 0.02 -12.26 -7.69
C LEU A 131 1.28 -12.95 -8.23
N THR A 132 1.65 -12.56 -9.44
CA THR A 132 2.91 -12.93 -10.08
C THR A 132 3.80 -11.69 -10.18
N GLY A 133 5.02 -11.80 -9.66
CA GLY A 133 5.94 -10.65 -9.61
C GLY A 133 5.63 -9.69 -8.45
N ASN A 134 5.97 -8.43 -8.62
CA ASN A 134 5.93 -7.40 -7.58
C ASN A 134 5.00 -6.23 -7.88
N THR A 135 4.05 -6.41 -8.82
CA THR A 135 3.09 -5.37 -9.22
C THR A 135 1.70 -5.97 -9.34
N LEU A 136 0.72 -5.25 -8.81
CA LEU A 136 -0.71 -5.57 -8.88
C LEU A 136 -1.47 -4.36 -9.43
N GLU A 137 -2.20 -4.56 -10.52
CA GLU A 137 -3.11 -3.55 -11.05
C GLU A 137 -4.37 -3.47 -10.17
N LEU A 138 -4.47 -2.40 -9.40
CA LEU A 138 -5.63 -2.12 -8.55
C LEU A 138 -6.78 -1.51 -9.38
N TYR A 139 -6.46 -0.63 -10.34
CA TYR A 139 -7.40 0.02 -11.21
C TYR A 139 -6.82 0.14 -12.63
N PRO A 140 -7.48 -0.43 -13.65
CA PRO A 140 -6.96 -0.40 -15.02
C PRO A 140 -7.03 1.02 -15.60
N LEU A 141 -6.27 1.26 -16.65
CA LEU A 141 -6.27 2.55 -17.35
C LEU A 141 -7.68 2.88 -17.88
N THR A 142 -8.39 3.70 -17.12
CA THR A 142 -9.79 4.04 -17.37
C THR A 142 -9.95 5.52 -17.58
N THR A 143 -10.66 5.93 -18.66
CA THR A 143 -10.97 7.33 -18.93
C THR A 143 -11.97 7.84 -17.90
N GLN A 144 -11.60 8.94 -17.22
CA GLN A 144 -12.44 9.64 -16.26
C GLN A 144 -13.21 10.75 -16.97
N SER A 145 -14.51 10.83 -16.70
CA SER A 145 -15.31 11.99 -17.07
C SER A 145 -15.14 13.08 -16.02
N ILE A 146 -14.35 14.11 -16.34
CA ILE A 146 -14.11 15.23 -15.43
C ILE A 146 -14.97 16.39 -15.93
N SER A 147 -15.96 16.78 -15.11
CA SER A 147 -16.91 17.87 -15.42
C SER A 147 -16.49 19.23 -14.85
N THR A 148 -15.68 19.21 -13.80
CA THR A 148 -15.23 20.42 -13.09
C THR A 148 -13.74 20.33 -12.79
N TYR A 149 -13.04 21.48 -12.88
CA TYR A 149 -11.61 21.61 -12.61
C TYR A 149 -11.35 22.75 -11.62
N PRO A 150 -10.41 22.62 -10.66
CA PRO A 150 -9.67 21.39 -10.36
C PRO A 150 -10.58 20.29 -9.81
N ALA A 151 -10.28 19.03 -10.10
CA ALA A 151 -10.99 17.89 -9.53
C ALA A 151 -10.06 17.13 -8.57
N THR A 152 -10.58 16.76 -7.40
CA THR A 152 -9.85 15.96 -6.42
C THR A 152 -10.58 14.65 -6.19
N TYR A 153 -9.86 13.56 -6.34
CA TYR A 153 -10.34 12.20 -6.13
C TYR A 153 -9.66 11.62 -4.88
N ASN A 154 -10.47 11.25 -3.88
CA ASN A 154 -9.98 10.63 -2.66
C ASN A 154 -10.08 9.10 -2.79
N TYR A 155 -8.94 8.45 -2.80
CA TYR A 155 -8.85 7.00 -2.86
C TYR A 155 -8.49 6.43 -1.49
N GLU A 156 -9.03 5.25 -1.19
CA GLU A 156 -8.68 4.45 -0.03
C GLU A 156 -8.43 3.01 -0.48
N LEU A 157 -7.21 2.50 -0.27
CA LEU A 157 -6.89 1.09 -0.44
C LEU A 157 -6.99 0.40 0.93
N ARG A 158 -7.81 -0.63 1.01
CA ARG A 158 -7.96 -1.53 2.17
C ARG A 158 -7.31 -2.86 1.87
N ILE A 159 -6.58 -3.40 2.85
CA ILE A 159 -5.99 -4.74 2.77
C ILE A 159 -6.37 -5.48 4.05
N TYR A 160 -6.84 -6.72 3.91
CA TYR A 160 -7.35 -7.49 5.03
C TYR A 160 -7.34 -8.99 4.76
N LEU A 161 -7.36 -9.78 5.84
CA LEU A 161 -7.63 -11.20 5.81
C LEU A 161 -9.12 -11.39 6.09
N GLU A 162 -9.87 -11.95 5.13
CA GLU A 162 -11.30 -12.21 5.25
C GLU A 162 -11.54 -13.43 6.13
N GLU A 163 -12.49 -13.34 7.07
CA GLU A 163 -12.92 -14.47 7.87
C GLU A 163 -13.66 -15.51 7.01
N ILE A 164 -13.24 -16.76 7.10
CA ILE A 164 -13.77 -17.88 6.30
C ILE A 164 -14.72 -18.80 7.07
N CYS A 165 -14.80 -18.60 8.40
CA CYS A 165 -15.68 -19.38 9.25
C CYS A 165 -17.00 -18.63 9.47
N THR A 166 -18.13 -19.28 9.34
CA THR A 166 -19.45 -18.67 9.61
C THR A 166 -19.77 -18.64 11.11
N ASP A 167 -19.15 -19.52 11.86
CA ASP A 167 -19.15 -19.52 13.34
C ASP A 167 -17.71 -19.61 13.84
N LEU A 168 -17.25 -18.56 14.53
CA LEU A 168 -15.88 -18.47 15.07
C LEU A 168 -15.58 -19.49 16.18
N THR A 169 -16.61 -20.10 16.76
CA THR A 169 -16.48 -21.12 17.82
C THR A 169 -16.46 -22.52 17.27
N ASP A 170 -16.84 -22.74 16.00
CA ASP A 170 -16.90 -24.03 15.35
C ASP A 170 -16.08 -24.05 14.04
N ILE A 171 -14.88 -24.65 14.11
CA ILE A 171 -13.98 -24.78 12.96
C ILE A 171 -14.58 -25.58 11.79
N THR A 172 -15.59 -26.40 12.02
CA THR A 172 -16.23 -27.18 10.95
C THR A 172 -17.03 -26.30 9.99
N THR A 173 -17.34 -25.06 10.42
CA THR A 173 -18.04 -24.06 9.61
C THR A 173 -17.14 -23.28 8.67
N CYS A 174 -15.82 -23.49 8.75
CA CYS A 174 -14.85 -22.83 7.88
C CYS A 174 -14.85 -23.44 6.47
N SER A 175 -14.78 -22.61 5.46
CA SER A 175 -14.98 -23.01 4.07
C SER A 175 -13.96 -24.03 3.55
N ASP A 176 -12.76 -24.09 4.13
CA ASP A 176 -11.69 -25.02 3.73
C ASP A 176 -11.56 -26.26 4.67
N TYR A 177 -12.40 -26.37 5.72
CA TYR A 177 -12.29 -27.43 6.71
C TYR A 177 -12.49 -28.83 6.11
N SER A 178 -13.49 -29.03 5.27
CA SER A 178 -13.76 -30.33 4.66
C SER A 178 -12.62 -30.79 3.75
N ALA A 179 -12.00 -29.87 3.04
CA ALA A 179 -10.84 -30.15 2.20
C ALA A 179 -9.61 -30.53 3.06
N TRP A 180 -9.39 -29.82 4.19
CA TRP A 180 -8.38 -30.19 5.15
C TRP A 180 -8.63 -31.60 5.72
N GLN A 181 -9.85 -31.89 6.18
CA GLN A 181 -10.20 -33.19 6.78
C GLN A 181 -9.90 -34.35 5.81
N THR A 182 -10.23 -34.15 4.54
CA THR A 182 -9.93 -35.15 3.49
C THR A 182 -8.41 -35.35 3.34
N ALA A 183 -7.63 -34.26 3.26
CA ALA A 183 -6.18 -34.31 3.11
C ALA A 183 -5.50 -34.94 4.34
N TYR A 184 -5.98 -34.61 5.54
CA TYR A 184 -5.48 -35.14 6.80
C TYR A 184 -5.72 -36.64 6.92
N ASN A 185 -6.92 -37.09 6.60
CA ASN A 185 -7.27 -38.54 6.60
C ASN A 185 -6.45 -39.33 5.57
N ASN A 186 -6.17 -38.72 4.42
CA ASN A 186 -5.35 -39.33 3.36
C ASN A 186 -3.83 -39.18 3.62
N LYS A 187 -3.43 -38.60 4.76
CA LYS A 187 -2.01 -38.35 5.14
C LYS A 187 -1.24 -37.48 4.13
N THR A 188 -1.94 -36.65 3.36
CA THR A 188 -1.36 -35.63 2.49
C THR A 188 -1.23 -34.27 3.18
N GLU A 189 -1.89 -34.14 4.34
CA GLU A 189 -1.69 -33.05 5.30
C GLU A 189 -1.29 -33.67 6.65
N THR A 190 -0.31 -33.07 7.33
CA THR A 190 0.21 -33.55 8.60
C THR A 190 -0.11 -32.63 9.77
N TYR A 191 -0.42 -31.38 9.46
CA TYR A 191 -0.75 -30.39 10.47
C TYR A 191 -2.22 -30.44 10.87
N GLN A 192 -2.50 -30.13 12.11
CA GLN A 192 -3.87 -29.91 12.58
C GLN A 192 -4.51 -28.74 11.83
N TYR A 193 -5.85 -28.72 11.79
CA TYR A 193 -6.55 -27.60 11.18
C TYR A 193 -6.17 -26.30 11.88
N ASN A 194 -5.92 -25.26 11.07
CA ASN A 194 -5.54 -23.94 11.53
C ASN A 194 -4.18 -23.86 12.27
N ASP A 195 -3.31 -24.87 12.08
CA ASP A 195 -1.94 -24.80 12.57
C ASP A 195 -1.16 -23.70 11.82
N PRO A 196 -0.44 -22.81 12.54
CA PRO A 196 0.34 -21.75 11.90
C PRO A 196 1.47 -22.27 11.00
N ASN A 197 1.86 -23.52 11.12
CA ASN A 197 2.86 -24.16 10.26
C ASN A 197 2.26 -24.87 9.05
N SER A 198 0.92 -24.97 8.95
CA SER A 198 0.27 -25.49 7.75
C SER A 198 0.60 -24.61 6.54
N ASN A 199 0.83 -25.23 5.38
CA ASN A 199 1.09 -24.51 4.15
C ASN A 199 -0.18 -24.20 3.34
N LYS A 200 -1.33 -24.77 3.73
CA LYS A 200 -2.50 -24.77 2.87
C LYS A 200 -3.83 -24.45 3.57
N TYR A 201 -4.05 -24.98 4.76
CA TYR A 201 -5.36 -24.94 5.41
C TYR A 201 -5.37 -24.08 6.67
N GLY A 202 -6.53 -23.46 6.91
CA GLY A 202 -6.72 -22.54 8.03
C GLY A 202 -6.06 -21.19 7.84
N GLN A 203 -6.42 -20.23 8.66
CA GLN A 203 -5.98 -18.84 8.54
C GLN A 203 -4.82 -18.47 9.45
N SER A 204 -4.55 -19.26 10.50
CA SER A 204 -3.43 -19.00 11.43
C SER A 204 -2.07 -18.93 10.74
N ARG A 205 -1.88 -19.63 9.61
CA ARG A 205 -0.66 -19.59 8.79
C ARG A 205 -0.38 -18.21 8.18
N MET A 206 -1.42 -17.38 8.03
CA MET A 206 -1.36 -16.04 7.45
C MET A 206 -1.19 -14.94 8.53
N MET A 207 -1.55 -15.22 9.78
CA MET A 207 -1.43 -14.26 10.87
C MET A 207 0.04 -13.95 11.18
N GLY A 208 0.34 -12.69 11.46
CA GLY A 208 1.70 -12.21 11.70
C GLY A 208 2.58 -12.08 10.45
N LYS A 209 2.12 -12.57 9.29
CA LYS A 209 2.82 -12.38 8.00
C LYS A 209 2.74 -10.93 7.54
N LYS A 210 3.62 -10.54 6.61
CA LYS A 210 3.80 -9.14 6.21
C LYS A 210 3.59 -8.94 4.72
N ILE A 211 3.02 -7.79 4.40
CA ILE A 211 2.99 -7.24 3.06
C ILE A 211 3.55 -5.82 3.10
N ASN A 212 4.36 -5.49 2.10
CA ASN A 212 4.81 -4.13 1.84
C ASN A 212 4.57 -3.81 0.37
N GLY A 213 4.33 -2.55 0.06
CA GLY A 213 4.13 -2.10 -1.31
C GLY A 213 4.04 -0.58 -1.40
N LYS A 214 4.06 -0.08 -2.62
CA LYS A 214 3.97 1.34 -2.94
C LYS A 214 2.83 1.56 -3.93
N ILE A 215 1.96 2.54 -3.66
CA ILE A 215 0.93 2.95 -4.62
C ILE A 215 1.58 3.81 -5.71
N GLU A 216 1.28 3.49 -6.95
CA GLU A 216 1.67 4.24 -8.13
C GLU A 216 0.43 4.64 -8.92
N VAL A 217 0.35 5.92 -9.31
CA VAL A 217 -0.72 6.45 -10.15
C VAL A 217 -0.14 6.86 -11.49
N ILE A 218 -0.67 6.31 -12.56
CA ILE A 218 -0.30 6.65 -13.94
C ILE A 218 -1.46 7.44 -14.54
N SER A 219 -1.17 8.55 -15.21
CA SER A 219 -2.16 9.39 -15.87
C SER A 219 -1.78 9.65 -17.33
N VAL A 220 -2.77 9.61 -18.21
CA VAL A 220 -2.63 9.87 -19.65
C VAL A 220 -3.75 10.81 -20.09
N ILE A 221 -3.41 11.86 -20.86
CA ILE A 221 -4.40 12.67 -21.56
C ILE A 221 -4.89 11.91 -22.81
N LYS A 222 -6.18 12.01 -23.07
CA LYS A 222 -6.83 11.52 -24.31
C LYS A 222 -7.58 12.62 -25.02
#